data_6239b6ebac17ffb202b28a174d92fb24
#
_entry.id   6239b6ebac17ffb202b28a174d92fb24
#
_cell.length_a   1.000
_cell.length_b   1.000
_cell.length_c   1.000
_cell.angle_alpha   90.00
_cell.angle_beta   90.00
_cell.angle_gamma   90.00
#
_symmetry.space_group_name_H-M   'P 1'
#
loop_
_entity.id
_entity.type
_entity.pdbx_description
1 polymer ?
#
loop_
_entity_poly.entity_id
_entity_poly.type
_entity_poly.pdbx_seq_one_letter_code
_entity_poly.pdbx_strand_id
1 'polypeptide(L)'
;MSKKIILITGASSGFGRLTAEALAKAGNTVYASMRDIAGRNAKNAVEMAATSKRDGVDLRAIELDVQSEPLIDVAVKKIMAESGKIDVLVHNAGHMMFGPAEAFLPEQFAAQYDVNVLGTQRVNRAVLPHMRAAKQGLLLWISSSSSAGGTPP
;
A
#
# COMPACT_ATOMS: atom_id res chain seq x y z
N MET A 1 18.81 12.51 -7.72
CA MET A 1 18.31 12.02 -6.40
C MET A 1 18.65 10.54 -6.30
N SER A 2 19.00 10.02 -5.12
CA SER A 2 19.25 8.59 -4.95
C SER A 2 17.97 7.78 -5.11
N LYS A 3 18.05 6.64 -5.81
CA LYS A 3 16.97 5.67 -5.98
C LYS A 3 16.40 5.24 -4.61
N LYS A 4 15.08 5.35 -4.43
CA LYS A 4 14.37 4.96 -3.21
C LYS A 4 13.70 3.62 -3.37
N ILE A 5 13.58 2.88 -2.27
CA ILE A 5 12.78 1.66 -2.17
C ILE A 5 11.44 2.04 -1.51
N ILE A 6 10.36 1.87 -2.24
CA ILE A 6 9.03 2.36 -1.86
C ILE A 6 8.06 1.19 -1.79
N LEU A 7 7.39 1.02 -0.66
CA LEU A 7 6.27 0.11 -0.50
C LEU A 7 4.96 0.91 -0.51
N ILE A 8 4.01 0.51 -1.37
CA ILE A 8 2.68 1.13 -1.46
C ILE A 8 1.62 0.06 -1.18
N THR A 9 0.78 0.28 -0.16
CA THR A 9 -0.31 -0.63 0.14
C THR A 9 -1.53 -0.38 -0.75
N GLY A 10 -2.24 -1.45 -1.17
CA GLY A 10 -3.47 -1.31 -1.96
C GLY A 10 -3.25 -0.73 -3.36
N ALA A 11 -2.19 -1.15 -4.05
CA ALA A 11 -1.80 -0.60 -5.35
C ALA A 11 -2.31 -1.41 -6.56
N SER A 12 -3.36 -2.22 -6.40
CA SER A 12 -3.95 -2.97 -7.53
C SER A 12 -4.70 -2.06 -8.52
N SER A 13 -5.18 -0.91 -8.07
CA SER A 13 -5.99 0.02 -8.88
C SER A 13 -5.95 1.45 -8.30
N GLY A 14 -6.65 2.38 -8.95
CA GLY A 14 -6.87 3.74 -8.46
C GLY A 14 -5.59 4.51 -8.15
N PHE A 15 -5.64 5.33 -7.11
CA PHE A 15 -4.52 6.18 -6.70
C PHE A 15 -3.25 5.39 -6.38
N GLY A 16 -3.37 4.25 -5.72
CA GLY A 16 -2.22 3.40 -5.39
C GLY A 16 -1.47 2.94 -6.63
N ARG A 17 -2.17 2.48 -7.66
CA ARG A 17 -1.57 2.07 -8.93
C ARG A 17 -0.93 3.24 -9.66
N LEU A 18 -1.64 4.35 -9.82
CA LEU A 18 -1.12 5.54 -10.49
C LEU A 18 0.13 6.10 -9.80
N THR A 19 0.12 6.14 -8.48
CA THR A 19 1.28 6.54 -7.66
C THR A 19 2.45 5.59 -7.86
N ALA A 20 2.20 4.28 -7.86
CA ALA A 20 3.25 3.28 -8.06
C ALA A 20 3.92 3.43 -9.43
N GLU A 21 3.13 3.57 -10.49
CA GLU A 21 3.64 3.77 -11.85
C GLU A 21 4.43 5.09 -11.97
N ALA A 22 3.93 6.19 -11.41
CA ALA A 22 4.59 7.50 -11.44
C ALA A 22 5.94 7.48 -10.70
N LEU A 23 5.97 6.89 -9.50
CA LEU A 23 7.20 6.79 -8.70
C LEU A 23 8.23 5.86 -9.33
N ALA A 24 7.80 4.77 -9.98
CA ALA A 24 8.69 3.90 -10.74
C ALA A 24 9.30 4.63 -11.95
N LYS A 25 8.49 5.40 -12.70
CA LYS A 25 8.97 6.26 -13.80
C LYS A 25 9.93 7.35 -13.34
N ALA A 26 9.82 7.79 -12.09
CA ALA A 26 10.78 8.71 -11.48
C ALA A 26 12.10 8.03 -11.04
N GLY A 27 12.34 6.76 -11.40
CA GLY A 27 13.58 6.03 -11.18
C GLY A 27 13.67 5.30 -9.84
N ASN A 28 12.59 5.15 -9.11
CA ASN A 28 12.58 4.41 -7.86
C ASN A 28 12.28 2.92 -8.08
N THR A 29 12.65 2.07 -7.10
CA THR A 29 12.11 0.71 -6.98
C THR A 29 10.80 0.78 -6.21
N VAL A 30 9.72 0.32 -6.81
CA VAL A 30 8.39 0.38 -6.20
C VAL A 30 7.81 -1.02 -6.03
N TYR A 31 7.51 -1.38 -4.81
CA TYR A 31 6.73 -2.56 -4.45
C TYR A 31 5.26 -2.15 -4.31
N ALA A 32 4.49 -2.47 -5.33
CA ALA A 32 3.07 -2.19 -5.40
C ALA A 32 2.28 -3.37 -4.84
N SER A 33 1.81 -3.24 -3.60
CA SER A 33 1.18 -4.38 -2.94
C SER A 33 -0.32 -4.49 -3.24
N MET A 34 -0.76 -5.73 -3.32
CA MET A 34 -2.17 -6.08 -3.51
C MET A 34 -2.49 -7.42 -2.86
N ARG A 35 -3.73 -7.60 -2.43
CA ARG A 35 -4.22 -8.88 -1.87
C ARG A 35 -4.48 -9.87 -2.99
N ASP A 36 -4.42 -11.17 -2.65
CA ASP A 36 -4.84 -12.26 -3.54
C ASP A 36 -4.27 -12.09 -4.97
N ILE A 37 -2.95 -12.03 -5.03
CA ILE A 37 -2.20 -11.75 -6.25
C ILE A 37 -2.31 -12.88 -7.28
N ALA A 38 -2.56 -14.11 -6.84
CA ALA A 38 -2.75 -15.28 -7.69
C ALA A 38 -4.21 -15.50 -8.11
N GLY A 39 -5.18 -14.87 -7.42
CA GLY A 39 -6.61 -14.96 -7.67
C GLY A 39 -7.18 -13.66 -8.19
N ARG A 40 -7.92 -12.93 -7.36
CA ARG A 40 -8.66 -11.71 -7.74
C ARG A 40 -7.81 -10.64 -8.41
N ASN A 41 -6.56 -10.49 -8.01
CA ASN A 41 -5.64 -9.50 -8.54
C ASN A 41 -4.62 -10.06 -9.54
N ALA A 42 -4.74 -11.31 -10.00
CA ALA A 42 -3.80 -11.91 -10.95
C ALA A 42 -3.65 -11.08 -12.23
N LYS A 43 -4.76 -10.61 -12.79
CA LYS A 43 -4.75 -9.72 -13.97
C LYS A 43 -3.98 -8.42 -13.70
N ASN A 44 -4.23 -7.77 -12.56
CA ASN A 44 -3.55 -6.54 -12.18
C ASN A 44 -2.03 -6.74 -12.01
N ALA A 45 -1.63 -7.86 -11.44
CA ALA A 45 -0.21 -8.22 -11.29
C ALA A 45 0.48 -8.42 -12.65
N VAL A 46 -0.18 -9.13 -13.57
CA VAL A 46 0.33 -9.33 -14.95
C VAL A 46 0.44 -8.00 -15.71
N GLU A 47 -0.58 -7.15 -15.63
CA GLU A 47 -0.55 -5.83 -16.26
C GLU A 47 0.56 -4.94 -15.69
N MET A 48 0.78 -5.00 -14.38
CA MET A 48 1.86 -4.26 -13.72
C MET A 48 3.23 -4.73 -14.16
N ALA A 49 3.44 -6.03 -14.27
CA ALA A 49 4.67 -6.61 -14.80
C ALA A 49 4.89 -6.22 -16.27
N ALA A 50 3.84 -6.20 -17.08
CA ALA A 50 3.89 -5.74 -18.46
C ALA A 50 4.25 -4.25 -18.56
N THR A 51 3.67 -3.40 -17.69
CA THR A 51 4.02 -1.98 -17.59
C THR A 51 5.48 -1.79 -17.19
N SER A 52 5.95 -2.52 -16.17
CA SER A 52 7.35 -2.50 -15.74
C SER A 52 8.30 -2.80 -16.89
N LYS A 53 8.02 -3.85 -17.65
CA LYS A 53 8.83 -4.27 -18.81
C LYS A 53 8.76 -3.26 -19.97
N ARG A 54 7.55 -2.80 -20.32
CA ARG A 54 7.33 -1.85 -21.43
C ARG A 54 8.04 -0.53 -21.19
N ASP A 55 7.94 0.00 -19.97
CA ASP A 55 8.43 1.33 -19.61
C ASP A 55 9.88 1.28 -19.09
N GLY A 56 10.48 0.08 -18.94
CA GLY A 56 11.86 -0.10 -18.46
C GLY A 56 12.05 0.38 -17.00
N VAL A 57 11.02 0.23 -16.16
CA VAL A 57 11.01 0.73 -14.77
C VAL A 57 11.01 -0.40 -13.76
N ASP A 58 11.45 -0.13 -12.53
CA ASP A 58 11.50 -1.12 -11.46
C ASP A 58 10.21 -1.07 -10.63
N LEU A 59 9.14 -1.63 -11.20
CA LEU A 59 7.81 -1.73 -10.60
C LEU A 59 7.47 -3.21 -10.38
N ARG A 60 7.30 -3.59 -9.12
CA ARG A 60 7.13 -4.98 -8.68
C ARG A 60 5.80 -5.17 -7.97
N ALA A 61 4.97 -6.06 -8.45
CA ALA A 61 3.79 -6.51 -7.72
C ALA A 61 4.20 -7.42 -6.56
N ILE A 62 3.61 -7.23 -5.40
CA ILE A 62 3.85 -8.06 -4.22
C ILE A 62 2.54 -8.36 -3.49
N GLU A 63 2.38 -9.59 -3.00
CA GLU A 63 1.21 -9.93 -2.19
C GLU A 63 1.33 -9.33 -0.79
N LEU A 64 0.30 -8.58 -0.39
CA LEU A 64 0.15 -8.07 0.96
C LEU A 64 -1.32 -7.73 1.20
N ASP A 65 -1.89 -8.31 2.26
CA ASP A 65 -3.18 -7.90 2.80
C ASP A 65 -2.96 -7.22 4.15
N VAL A 66 -3.42 -5.97 4.29
CA VAL A 66 -3.27 -5.20 5.54
C VAL A 66 -4.04 -5.79 6.71
N GLN A 67 -4.96 -6.73 6.46
CA GLN A 67 -5.69 -7.48 7.47
C GLN A 67 -4.96 -8.75 7.93
N SER A 68 -3.84 -9.12 7.29
CA SER A 68 -3.10 -10.36 7.55
C SER A 68 -1.66 -10.09 7.98
N GLU A 69 -1.37 -10.18 9.28
CA GLU A 69 0.02 -10.05 9.78
C GLU A 69 1.00 -11.03 9.09
N PRO A 70 0.65 -12.33 8.88
CA PRO A 70 1.56 -13.24 8.18
C PRO A 70 1.91 -12.79 6.75
N LEU A 71 0.94 -12.31 5.96
CA LEU A 71 1.20 -11.82 4.60
C LEU A 71 2.04 -10.53 4.61
N ILE A 72 1.81 -9.65 5.57
CA ILE A 72 2.63 -8.44 5.77
C ILE A 72 4.07 -8.82 6.06
N ASP A 73 4.30 -9.75 7.00
CA ASP A 73 5.64 -10.20 7.37
C ASP A 73 6.38 -10.84 6.20
N VAL A 74 5.70 -11.69 5.43
CA VAL A 74 6.28 -12.31 4.22
C VAL A 74 6.67 -11.24 3.21
N ALA A 75 5.79 -10.26 2.96
CA ALA A 75 6.07 -9.17 2.03
C ALA A 75 7.28 -8.33 2.48
N VAL A 76 7.31 -7.91 3.75
CA VAL A 76 8.41 -7.09 4.28
C VAL A 76 9.72 -7.87 4.27
N LYS A 77 9.74 -9.14 4.68
CA LYS A 77 10.93 -10.00 4.60
C LYS A 77 11.45 -10.12 3.17
N LYS A 78 10.55 -10.30 2.18
CA LYS A 78 10.91 -10.34 0.77
C LYS A 78 11.55 -9.04 0.29
N ILE A 79 10.95 -7.89 0.60
CA ILE A 79 11.50 -6.57 0.25
C ILE A 79 12.89 -6.39 0.88
N MET A 80 13.03 -6.72 2.15
CA MET A 80 14.32 -6.61 2.85
C MET A 80 15.38 -7.53 2.26
N ALA A 81 15.04 -8.75 1.87
CA ALA A 81 15.96 -9.68 1.22
C ALA A 81 16.40 -9.19 -0.18
N GLU A 82 15.48 -8.60 -0.96
CA GLU A 82 15.76 -8.14 -2.33
C GLU A 82 16.43 -6.77 -2.39
N SER A 83 16.08 -5.86 -1.47
CA SER A 83 16.47 -4.44 -1.55
C SER A 83 17.22 -3.92 -0.31
N GLY A 84 17.30 -4.69 0.75
CA GLY A 84 18.03 -4.37 1.98
C GLY A 84 17.40 -3.27 2.86
N LYS A 85 16.37 -2.56 2.35
CA LYS A 85 15.74 -1.44 3.05
C LYS A 85 14.35 -1.13 2.51
N ILE A 86 13.60 -0.31 3.25
CA ILE A 86 12.39 0.38 2.81
C ILE A 86 12.58 1.86 3.17
N ASP A 87 12.72 2.72 2.16
CA ASP A 87 12.90 4.17 2.38
C ASP A 87 11.57 4.89 2.59
N VAL A 88 10.50 4.44 1.91
CA VAL A 88 9.17 5.07 1.97
C VAL A 88 8.10 3.99 2.07
N LEU A 89 7.18 4.18 3.00
CA LEU A 89 5.95 3.42 3.11
C LEU A 89 4.76 4.35 2.83
N VAL A 90 3.95 3.99 1.82
CA VAL A 90 2.73 4.71 1.48
C VAL A 90 1.52 3.87 1.90
N HIS A 91 0.82 4.31 2.93
CA HIS A 91 -0.45 3.77 3.35
C HIS A 91 -1.56 4.31 2.43
N ASN A 92 -1.92 3.49 1.43
CA ASN A 92 -2.98 3.81 0.49
C ASN A 92 -4.13 2.79 0.55
N ALA A 93 -3.87 1.58 1.05
CA ALA A 93 -4.92 0.59 1.23
C ALA A 93 -6.03 1.16 2.14
N GLY A 94 -7.25 1.10 1.67
CA GLY A 94 -8.41 1.58 2.38
C GLY A 94 -9.67 1.45 1.54
N HIS A 95 -10.81 1.61 2.17
CA HIS A 95 -12.10 1.73 1.50
C HIS A 95 -13.01 2.67 2.29
N MET A 96 -14.00 3.16 1.62
CA MET A 96 -15.03 4.02 2.20
C MET A 96 -16.40 3.40 1.97
N MET A 97 -17.27 3.52 2.94
CA MET A 97 -18.71 3.32 2.79
C MET A 97 -19.36 4.69 2.59
N PHE A 98 -20.37 4.74 1.75
CA PHE A 98 -21.11 5.96 1.46
C PHE A 98 -22.61 5.72 1.61
N GLY A 99 -23.29 6.58 2.36
CA GLY A 99 -24.72 6.49 2.63
C GLY A 99 -25.11 7.25 3.90
N PRO A 100 -26.42 7.29 4.25
CA PRO A 100 -26.85 7.86 5.51
C PRO A 100 -26.38 7.01 6.68
N ALA A 101 -25.96 7.67 7.77
CA ALA A 101 -25.30 7.00 8.90
C ALA A 101 -26.13 5.89 9.53
N GLU A 102 -27.45 6.07 9.59
CA GLU A 102 -28.39 5.10 10.17
C GLU A 102 -28.57 3.83 9.34
N ALA A 103 -28.11 3.83 8.07
CA ALA A 103 -28.17 2.65 7.21
C ALA A 103 -26.96 1.70 7.41
N PHE A 104 -25.95 2.12 8.14
CA PHE A 104 -24.77 1.31 8.36
C PHE A 104 -24.89 0.43 9.60
N LEU A 105 -24.52 -0.84 9.44
CA LEU A 105 -24.39 -1.76 10.55
C LEU A 105 -23.07 -1.52 11.30
N PRO A 106 -23.04 -1.74 12.64
CA PRO A 106 -21.81 -1.64 13.43
C PRO A 106 -20.66 -2.49 12.87
N GLU A 107 -20.98 -3.68 12.33
CA GLU A 107 -20.01 -4.60 11.75
C GLU A 107 -19.33 -4.02 10.49
N GLN A 108 -20.04 -3.19 9.73
CA GLN A 108 -19.47 -2.50 8.55
C GLN A 108 -18.47 -1.42 9.00
N PHE A 109 -18.76 -0.68 10.06
CA PHE A 109 -17.80 0.24 10.67
C PHE A 109 -16.57 -0.49 11.20
N ALA A 110 -16.76 -1.62 11.89
CA ALA A 110 -15.67 -2.44 12.39
C ALA A 110 -14.77 -2.93 11.25
N ALA A 111 -15.35 -3.40 10.14
CA ALA A 111 -14.61 -3.84 8.96
C ALA A 111 -13.83 -2.68 8.30
N GLN A 112 -14.43 -1.50 8.20
CA GLN A 112 -13.75 -0.32 7.67
C GLN A 112 -12.60 0.13 8.58
N TYR A 113 -12.81 0.12 9.89
CA TYR A 113 -11.79 0.45 10.89
C TYR A 113 -10.63 -0.54 10.84
N ASP A 114 -10.93 -1.83 10.69
CA ASP A 114 -9.91 -2.88 10.62
C ASP A 114 -8.97 -2.67 9.42
N VAL A 115 -9.50 -2.34 8.25
CA VAL A 115 -8.67 -2.06 7.06
C VAL A 115 -7.94 -0.72 7.17
N ASN A 116 -8.69 0.38 7.45
CA ASN A 116 -8.15 1.73 7.31
C ASN A 116 -7.25 2.14 8.47
N VAL A 117 -7.49 1.59 9.68
CA VAL A 117 -6.76 1.97 10.90
C VAL A 117 -5.87 0.83 11.40
N LEU A 118 -6.46 -0.32 11.73
CA LEU A 118 -5.67 -1.44 12.27
C LEU A 118 -4.74 -2.03 11.22
N GLY A 119 -5.15 -2.07 9.95
CA GLY A 119 -4.30 -2.49 8.84
C GLY A 119 -3.05 -1.62 8.70
N THR A 120 -3.20 -0.30 8.83
CA THR A 120 -2.07 0.64 8.86
C THR A 120 -1.10 0.31 10.00
N GLN A 121 -1.63 0.05 11.19
CA GLN A 121 -0.81 -0.26 12.35
C GLN A 121 -0.10 -1.61 12.22
N ARG A 122 -0.73 -2.64 11.64
CA ARG A 122 -0.07 -3.92 11.35
C ARG A 122 1.14 -3.74 10.43
N VAL A 123 0.97 -2.98 9.34
CA VAL A 123 2.08 -2.70 8.40
C VAL A 123 3.17 -1.86 9.07
N ASN A 124 2.81 -0.88 9.90
CA ASN A 124 3.78 -0.09 10.67
C ASN A 124 4.63 -0.98 11.59
N ARG A 125 4.02 -1.94 12.28
CA ARG A 125 4.75 -2.86 13.16
C ARG A 125 5.81 -3.68 12.43
N ALA A 126 5.55 -4.07 11.19
CA ALA A 126 6.49 -4.83 10.37
C ALA A 126 7.60 -3.94 9.77
N VAL A 127 7.29 -2.72 9.34
CA VAL A 127 8.22 -1.85 8.60
C VAL A 127 9.07 -0.96 9.51
N LEU A 128 8.47 -0.35 10.55
CA LEU A 128 9.16 0.64 11.39
C LEU A 128 10.42 0.13 12.10
N PRO A 129 10.55 -1.13 12.56
CA PRO A 129 11.80 -1.61 13.12
C PRO A 129 12.98 -1.48 12.15
N HIS A 130 12.77 -1.74 10.87
CA HIS A 130 13.79 -1.60 9.82
C HIS A 130 14.16 -0.13 9.57
N MET A 131 13.16 0.75 9.45
CA MET A 131 13.40 2.19 9.30
C MET A 131 14.13 2.79 10.50
N ARG A 132 13.76 2.37 11.71
CA ARG A 132 14.42 2.81 12.95
C ARG A 132 15.88 2.36 13.03
N ALA A 133 16.16 1.09 12.66
CA ALA A 133 17.53 0.58 12.61
C ALA A 133 18.38 1.35 11.58
N ALA A 134 17.79 1.71 10.44
CA ALA A 134 18.43 2.52 9.41
C ALA A 134 18.53 4.03 9.77
N LYS A 135 17.87 4.47 10.86
CA LYS A 135 17.75 5.88 11.29
C LYS A 135 17.19 6.79 10.16
N GLN A 136 16.38 6.22 9.28
CA GLN A 136 15.83 6.92 8.12
C GLN A 136 14.57 6.20 7.66
N GLY A 137 13.59 6.96 7.18
CA GLY A 137 12.34 6.46 6.63
C GLY A 137 11.31 7.57 6.50
N LEU A 138 10.35 7.37 5.62
CA LEU A 138 9.22 8.27 5.43
C LEU A 138 7.93 7.46 5.42
N LEU A 139 6.96 7.88 6.22
CA LEU A 139 5.60 7.36 6.20
C LEU A 139 4.68 8.39 5.55
N LEU A 140 3.88 7.95 4.60
CA LEU A 140 2.85 8.77 3.95
C LEU A 140 1.49 8.06 4.09
N TRP A 141 0.45 8.83 4.35
CA TRP A 141 -0.94 8.35 4.34
C TRP A 141 -1.72 9.05 3.24
N ILE A 142 -2.38 8.28 2.41
CA ILE A 142 -3.39 8.80 1.50
C ILE A 142 -4.67 9.00 2.33
N SER A 143 -4.98 10.25 2.57
CA SER A 143 -6.12 10.68 3.36
C SER A 143 -7.19 11.33 2.47
N SER A 144 -8.22 11.89 3.08
CA SER A 144 -9.32 12.54 2.39
C SER A 144 -9.51 13.97 2.89
N SER A 145 -10.00 14.84 2.04
CA SER A 145 -10.45 16.19 2.44
C SER A 145 -11.56 16.14 3.50
N SER A 146 -12.35 15.07 3.53
CA SER A 146 -13.38 14.86 4.56
C SER A 146 -12.80 14.69 5.97
N SER A 147 -11.53 14.30 6.11
CA SER A 147 -10.86 14.23 7.42
C SER A 147 -10.54 15.59 8.01
N ALA A 148 -10.52 16.65 7.20
CA ALA A 148 -10.25 18.02 7.65
C ALA A 148 -11.52 18.82 8.02
N GLY A 149 -12.69 18.18 8.01
CA GLY A 149 -13.98 18.82 8.19
C GLY A 149 -14.46 19.56 6.94
N GLY A 150 -15.75 19.51 6.65
CA GLY A 150 -16.33 20.25 5.53
C GLY A 150 -16.68 19.40 4.31
N THR A 151 -17.00 18.13 4.48
CA THR A 151 -17.82 17.44 3.49
C THR A 151 -19.16 18.16 3.41
N PRO A 152 -19.63 18.59 2.25
CA PRO A 152 -20.99 19.06 2.08
C PRO A 152 -21.98 17.99 2.54
N PRO A 153 -23.12 18.36 3.07
CA PRO A 153 -24.17 17.43 3.45
C PRO A 153 -24.64 16.60 2.27
#